data_dbbb2d7a95e61245a8d333e341260422
#
_entry.id   dbbb2d7a95e61245a8d333e341260422
#
_cell.length_a   1.000
_cell.length_b   1.000
_cell.length_c   1.000
_cell.angle_alpha   90.00
_cell.angle_beta   90.00
_cell.angle_gamma   90.00
#
_symmetry.space_group_name_H-M   'P 1'
#
loop_
_entity.id
_entity.type
_entity.pdbx_description
1 polymer ?
#
loop_
_entity_poly.entity_id
_entity_poly.type
_entity_poly.pdbx_seq_one_letter_code
_entity_poly.pdbx_strand_id
1 'polypeptide(L)'
;GFTKWTEYRKGTRASKRHDDFPQTLPRSLKDAVLCFILSTAVREIRKLDQSGSKLFEPHNSMLIHISRFITWQNKTAGLVKEYLDQIIASVENDSPGDMGSIFIEFENIWNSHFSDIINNIRTYLPEGYVDPFMAPVTFSAVLPHITSAIEGIDVLAVNSSNKQKLQYPDSFPVTPLKVIAIGGNRLSRGFTMKGL
;
A
#
# COMPACT_ATOMS: atom_id res chain seq x y z
N GLY A 1 9.66 11.05 -13.04
CA GLY A 1 8.38 11.27 -12.46
C GLY A 1 8.41 11.78 -11.01
N PHE A 2 9.22 11.21 -10.12
CA PHE A 2 9.31 11.61 -8.70
C PHE A 2 9.87 13.03 -8.53
N THR A 3 10.77 13.45 -9.38
CA THR A 3 11.40 14.77 -9.34
C THR A 3 10.40 15.91 -9.41
N LYS A 4 9.36 15.82 -10.24
CA LYS A 4 8.33 16.90 -10.34
C LYS A 4 7.45 17.01 -9.09
N TRP A 5 7.31 15.95 -8.30
CA TRP A 5 6.54 15.95 -7.06
C TRP A 5 7.34 16.50 -5.87
N THR A 6 8.66 16.45 -5.94
CA THR A 6 9.57 16.86 -4.87
C THR A 6 10.27 18.20 -5.15
N GLU A 7 10.43 18.61 -6.40
CA GLU A 7 11.02 19.90 -6.79
C GLU A 7 10.08 21.07 -6.55
N TYR A 8 9.90 21.37 -5.28
CA TYR A 8 9.21 22.56 -4.89
C TYR A 8 10.21 23.70 -4.66
N ARG A 9 10.21 24.73 -5.53
CA ARG A 9 11.08 25.89 -5.38
C ARG A 9 10.58 26.81 -4.26
N LYS A 10 11.46 27.06 -3.26
CA LYS A 10 11.25 28.10 -2.26
C LYS A 10 11.01 29.47 -2.96
N GLY A 11 9.97 30.19 -2.57
CA GLY A 11 9.83 31.60 -2.90
C GLY A 11 8.59 32.01 -3.69
N THR A 12 7.73 31.10 -4.11
CA THR A 12 6.46 31.42 -4.76
C THR A 12 5.32 31.58 -3.77
N ARG A 13 4.39 32.49 -4.04
CA ARG A 13 3.17 32.67 -3.24
C ARG A 13 2.39 31.37 -3.14
N ALA A 14 1.68 31.17 -2.03
CA ALA A 14 0.93 29.93 -1.74
C ALA A 14 -0.02 29.49 -2.88
N SER A 15 -0.62 30.44 -3.63
CA SER A 15 -1.50 30.16 -4.78
C SER A 15 -0.78 29.47 -5.94
N LYS A 16 0.44 29.90 -6.29
CA LYS A 16 1.25 29.27 -7.36
C LYS A 16 1.73 27.85 -7.01
N ARG A 17 1.69 27.47 -5.73
CA ARG A 17 2.09 26.14 -5.27
C ARG A 17 1.11 25.04 -5.63
N HIS A 18 -0.13 25.42 -5.89
CA HIS A 18 -1.20 24.49 -6.21
C HIS A 18 -1.34 24.23 -7.70
N ASP A 19 -0.91 25.21 -8.51
CA ASP A 19 -1.04 25.15 -9.96
C ASP A 19 -0.05 24.15 -10.59
N ASP A 20 1.10 23.92 -9.93
CA ASP A 20 2.13 22.98 -10.37
C ASP A 20 1.93 21.56 -9.85
N PHE A 21 0.82 21.26 -9.15
CA PHE A 21 0.58 19.94 -8.61
C PHE A 21 0.30 18.94 -9.74
N PRO A 22 0.97 17.78 -9.77
CA PRO A 22 0.72 16.75 -10.77
C PRO A 22 -0.73 16.29 -10.75
N GLN A 23 -1.33 16.16 -11.91
CA GLN A 23 -2.72 15.69 -12.06
C GLN A 23 -2.83 14.16 -12.10
N THR A 24 -1.69 13.46 -12.20
CA THR A 24 -1.64 12.01 -12.30
C THR A 24 -0.60 11.44 -11.35
N LEU A 25 -0.83 10.22 -10.86
CA LEU A 25 0.17 9.49 -10.08
C LEU A 25 1.38 9.12 -10.94
N PRO A 26 2.61 9.27 -10.43
CA PRO A 26 3.80 8.73 -11.07
C PRO A 26 3.74 7.18 -11.09
N ARG A 27 4.32 6.57 -12.14
CA ARG A 27 4.32 5.12 -12.31
C ARG A 27 4.81 4.39 -11.06
N SER A 28 5.91 4.83 -10.47
CA SER A 28 6.47 4.23 -9.26
C SER A 28 5.52 4.23 -8.05
N LEU A 29 4.63 5.22 -7.94
CA LEU A 29 3.63 5.23 -6.87
C LEU A 29 2.46 4.29 -7.19
N LYS A 30 2.08 4.16 -8.46
CA LYS A 30 1.13 3.14 -8.90
C LYS A 30 1.66 1.74 -8.60
N ASP A 31 2.92 1.48 -8.96
CA ASP A 31 3.59 0.21 -8.68
C ASP A 31 3.64 -0.09 -7.17
N ALA A 32 3.90 0.92 -6.33
CA ALA A 32 3.89 0.78 -4.89
C ALA A 32 2.50 0.43 -4.32
N VAL A 33 1.42 0.97 -4.90
CA VAL A 33 0.04 0.58 -4.51
C VAL A 33 -0.23 -0.87 -4.89
N LEU A 34 0.17 -1.31 -6.08
CA LEU A 34 0.06 -2.73 -6.48
C LEU A 34 0.88 -3.65 -5.57
N CYS A 35 2.11 -3.23 -5.19
CA CYS A 35 2.92 -3.95 -4.20
C CYS A 35 2.22 -4.06 -2.84
N PHE A 36 1.54 -3.01 -2.38
CA PHE A 36 0.80 -3.04 -1.12
C PHE A 36 -0.35 -4.05 -1.18
N ILE A 37 -1.10 -4.09 -2.28
CA ILE A 37 -2.18 -5.07 -2.50
C ILE A 37 -1.62 -6.49 -2.50
N LEU A 38 -0.55 -6.75 -3.26
CA LEU A 38 0.09 -8.07 -3.32
C LEU A 38 0.64 -8.50 -1.96
N SER A 39 1.29 -7.61 -1.21
CA SER A 39 1.77 -7.92 0.14
C SER A 39 0.63 -8.24 1.10
N THR A 40 -0.50 -7.54 0.98
CA THR A 40 -1.71 -7.83 1.75
C THR A 40 -2.25 -9.22 1.41
N ALA A 41 -2.36 -9.58 0.13
CA ALA A 41 -2.79 -10.90 -0.31
C ALA A 41 -1.87 -12.03 0.19
N VAL A 42 -0.54 -11.84 0.11
CA VAL A 42 0.45 -12.78 0.68
C VAL A 42 0.24 -12.97 2.18
N ARG A 43 -0.01 -11.88 2.91
CA ARG A 43 -0.27 -11.93 4.35
C ARG A 43 -1.57 -12.64 4.68
N GLU A 44 -2.61 -12.48 3.87
CA GLU A 44 -3.88 -13.21 4.04
C GLU A 44 -3.68 -14.71 3.91
N ILE A 45 -2.91 -15.17 2.91
CA ILE A 45 -2.56 -16.60 2.75
C ILE A 45 -1.81 -17.12 3.98
N ARG A 46 -0.77 -16.41 4.39
CA ARG A 46 0.04 -16.80 5.55
C ARG A 46 -0.75 -16.79 6.86
N LYS A 47 -1.78 -15.94 6.96
CA LYS A 47 -2.70 -15.92 8.10
C LYS A 47 -3.54 -17.20 8.17
N LEU A 48 -4.00 -17.74 7.04
CA LEU A 48 -4.76 -18.99 7.02
C LEU A 48 -3.93 -20.15 7.60
N ASP A 49 -2.63 -20.18 7.25
CA ASP A 49 -1.70 -21.20 7.76
C ASP A 49 -1.35 -21.01 9.24
N GLN A 50 -1.47 -19.78 9.76
CA GLN A 50 -1.07 -19.38 11.10
C GLN A 50 -2.27 -18.95 11.96
N SER A 51 -3.47 -19.39 11.62
CA SER A 51 -4.70 -19.07 12.36
C SER A 51 -4.56 -19.46 13.83
N GLY A 52 -4.66 -18.48 14.72
CA GLY A 52 -4.48 -18.66 16.17
C GLY A 52 -3.14 -18.19 16.73
N SER A 53 -2.16 -17.82 15.90
CA SER A 53 -0.93 -17.21 16.39
C SER A 53 -1.19 -15.79 16.91
N LYS A 54 -0.88 -15.55 18.20
CA LYS A 54 -0.93 -14.19 18.81
C LYS A 54 0.13 -13.25 18.27
N LEU A 55 1.11 -13.75 17.52
CA LEU A 55 2.19 -12.97 16.93
C LEU A 55 1.82 -12.37 15.57
N PHE A 56 0.70 -12.78 14.99
CA PHE A 56 0.26 -12.28 13.70
C PHE A 56 -0.36 -10.89 13.83
N GLU A 57 0.26 -9.89 13.19
CA GLU A 57 -0.30 -8.54 13.10
C GLU A 57 -1.42 -8.50 12.04
N PRO A 58 -2.69 -8.28 12.43
CA PRO A 58 -3.81 -8.36 11.49
C PRO A 58 -3.92 -7.14 10.56
N HIS A 59 -3.35 -6.00 10.95
CA HIS A 59 -3.45 -4.76 10.21
C HIS A 59 -2.44 -4.71 9.06
N ASN A 60 -2.78 -3.99 7.99
CA ASN A 60 -1.91 -3.72 6.85
C ASN A 60 -1.89 -2.22 6.59
N SER A 61 -0.71 -1.63 6.63
CA SER A 61 -0.56 -0.19 6.44
C SER A 61 0.51 0.12 5.40
N MET A 62 0.21 1.10 4.54
CA MET A 62 1.16 1.73 3.64
C MET A 62 1.31 3.20 4.01
N LEU A 63 2.54 3.68 4.10
CA LEU A 63 2.82 5.08 4.39
C LEU A 63 3.39 5.77 3.15
N ILE A 64 2.70 6.83 2.72
CA ILE A 64 3.19 7.72 1.66
C ILE A 64 3.57 9.06 2.30
N HIS A 65 4.87 9.26 2.47
CA HIS A 65 5.40 10.52 2.99
C HIS A 65 5.67 11.49 1.84
N ILE A 66 5.01 12.65 1.89
CA ILE A 66 5.13 13.69 0.88
C ILE A 66 5.41 15.06 1.54
N SER A 67 5.01 16.12 0.90
CA SER A 67 5.15 17.48 1.37
C SER A 67 4.46 17.74 2.72
N ARG A 68 4.97 18.73 3.48
CA ARG A 68 4.32 19.27 4.68
C ARG A 68 3.00 20.00 4.42
N PHE A 69 2.68 20.32 3.17
CA PHE A 69 1.50 21.11 2.80
C PHE A 69 0.24 20.23 2.71
N ILE A 70 -0.78 20.64 3.46
CA ILE A 70 -2.06 19.91 3.56
C ILE A 70 -2.71 19.71 2.19
N THR A 71 -2.70 20.72 1.34
CA THR A 71 -3.31 20.63 0.01
C THR A 71 -2.66 19.54 -0.84
N TRP A 72 -1.34 19.39 -0.75
CA TRP A 72 -0.61 18.33 -1.46
C TRP A 72 -1.00 16.95 -0.94
N GLN A 73 -1.11 16.81 0.37
CA GLN A 73 -1.53 15.57 1.01
C GLN A 73 -2.95 15.17 0.57
N ASN A 74 -3.89 16.11 0.61
CA ASN A 74 -5.27 15.86 0.21
C ASN A 74 -5.39 15.55 -1.29
N LYS A 75 -4.68 16.27 -2.16
CA LYS A 75 -4.68 15.98 -3.60
C LYS A 75 -4.06 14.62 -3.92
N THR A 76 -2.96 14.29 -3.26
CA THR A 76 -2.35 12.96 -3.43
C THR A 76 -3.29 11.87 -2.96
N ALA A 77 -3.97 12.05 -1.82
CA ALA A 77 -4.95 11.09 -1.34
C ALA A 77 -6.11 10.91 -2.34
N GLY A 78 -6.61 11.99 -2.93
CA GLY A 78 -7.60 11.93 -4.01
C GLY A 78 -7.12 11.09 -5.19
N LEU A 79 -5.93 11.37 -5.71
CA LEU A 79 -5.35 10.62 -6.85
C LEU A 79 -5.10 9.14 -6.52
N VAL A 80 -4.64 8.83 -5.30
CA VAL A 80 -4.44 7.43 -4.87
C VAL A 80 -5.78 6.72 -4.76
N LYS A 81 -6.80 7.39 -4.23
CA LYS A 81 -8.15 6.84 -4.15
C LYS A 81 -8.73 6.57 -5.53
N GLU A 82 -8.66 7.55 -6.45
CA GLU A 82 -9.11 7.37 -7.83
C GLU A 82 -8.42 6.20 -8.52
N TYR A 83 -7.12 6.04 -8.29
CA TYR A 83 -6.37 4.90 -8.85
C TYR A 83 -6.80 3.56 -8.22
N LEU A 84 -7.03 3.53 -6.90
CA LEU A 84 -7.55 2.35 -6.22
C LEU A 84 -8.95 1.97 -6.75
N ASP A 85 -9.83 2.95 -6.94
CA ASP A 85 -11.16 2.74 -7.50
C ASP A 85 -11.10 2.18 -8.93
N GLN A 86 -10.12 2.61 -9.75
CA GLN A 86 -9.84 2.05 -11.07
C GLN A 86 -9.38 0.59 -10.98
N ILE A 87 -8.49 0.26 -10.04
CA ILE A 87 -8.03 -1.12 -9.82
C ILE A 87 -9.21 -2.01 -9.43
N ILE A 88 -10.06 -1.56 -8.50
CA ILE A 88 -11.26 -2.30 -8.06
C ILE A 88 -12.15 -2.60 -9.28
N ALA A 89 -12.47 -1.58 -10.06
CA ALA A 89 -13.30 -1.76 -11.27
C ALA A 89 -12.67 -2.72 -12.28
N SER A 90 -11.34 -2.67 -12.45
CA SER A 90 -10.63 -3.59 -13.34
C SER A 90 -10.63 -5.03 -12.81
N VAL A 91 -10.41 -5.23 -11.50
CA VAL A 91 -10.46 -6.58 -10.90
C VAL A 91 -11.86 -7.21 -11.01
N GLU A 92 -12.91 -6.39 -10.96
CA GLU A 92 -14.29 -6.87 -11.12
C GLU A 92 -14.66 -7.24 -12.58
N ASN A 93 -14.04 -6.58 -13.56
CA ASN A 93 -14.41 -6.72 -14.96
C ASN A 93 -13.43 -7.53 -15.80
N ASP A 94 -12.15 -7.59 -15.42
CA ASP A 94 -11.12 -8.31 -16.15
C ASP A 94 -11.06 -9.79 -15.74
N SER A 95 -10.59 -10.63 -16.65
CA SER A 95 -10.25 -12.01 -16.32
C SER A 95 -8.74 -12.22 -16.33
N PRO A 96 -8.22 -13.10 -15.44
CA PRO A 96 -6.82 -13.51 -15.51
C PRO A 96 -6.49 -14.11 -16.87
N GLY A 97 -5.45 -13.59 -17.54
CA GLY A 97 -5.02 -14.06 -18.87
C GLY A 97 -5.53 -13.23 -20.05
N ASP A 98 -6.51 -12.35 -19.86
CA ASP A 98 -6.96 -11.43 -20.90
C ASP A 98 -5.89 -10.39 -21.22
N MET A 99 -5.68 -10.07 -22.49
CA MET A 99 -4.72 -9.05 -22.91
C MET A 99 -5.10 -7.68 -22.35
N GLY A 100 -4.15 -7.03 -21.67
CA GLY A 100 -4.37 -5.71 -21.06
C GLY A 100 -5.09 -5.75 -19.70
N SER A 101 -5.38 -6.93 -19.18
CA SER A 101 -5.97 -7.13 -17.87
C SER A 101 -5.09 -6.57 -16.75
N ILE A 102 -5.72 -6.06 -15.69
CA ILE A 102 -5.02 -5.63 -14.47
C ILE A 102 -4.21 -6.77 -13.84
N PHE A 103 -4.60 -8.03 -14.03
CA PHE A 103 -3.89 -9.19 -13.51
C PHE A 103 -2.51 -9.37 -14.15
N ILE A 104 -2.31 -8.94 -15.40
CA ILE A 104 -0.98 -8.88 -16.03
C ILE A 104 -0.09 -7.81 -15.35
N GLU A 105 -0.66 -6.67 -14.96
CA GLU A 105 0.10 -5.67 -14.19
C GLU A 105 0.51 -6.23 -12.82
N PHE A 106 -0.37 -6.92 -12.12
CA PHE A 106 -0.04 -7.61 -10.86
C PHE A 106 1.06 -8.66 -11.05
N GLU A 107 0.99 -9.46 -12.11
CA GLU A 107 2.03 -10.46 -12.41
C GLU A 107 3.38 -9.82 -12.72
N ASN A 108 3.40 -8.73 -13.47
CA ASN A 108 4.62 -7.97 -13.75
C ASN A 108 5.24 -7.40 -12.48
N ILE A 109 4.43 -6.84 -11.57
CA ILE A 109 4.89 -6.37 -10.26
C ILE A 109 5.40 -7.54 -9.40
N TRP A 110 4.70 -8.67 -9.41
CA TRP A 110 5.14 -9.87 -8.71
C TRP A 110 6.52 -10.33 -9.17
N ASN A 111 6.70 -10.49 -10.47
CA ASN A 111 7.95 -10.95 -11.05
C ASN A 111 9.11 -9.95 -10.80
N SER A 112 8.81 -8.66 -10.77
CA SER A 112 9.83 -7.61 -10.58
C SER A 112 10.24 -7.39 -9.13
N HIS A 113 9.34 -7.61 -8.16
CA HIS A 113 9.53 -7.19 -6.78
C HIS A 113 9.36 -8.28 -5.73
N PHE A 114 8.68 -9.38 -6.03
CA PHE A 114 8.34 -10.41 -5.04
C PHE A 114 9.01 -11.75 -5.30
N SER A 115 9.04 -12.20 -6.55
CA SER A 115 9.42 -13.57 -6.90
C SER A 115 10.80 -13.94 -6.37
N ASP A 116 11.81 -13.12 -6.60
CA ASP A 116 13.17 -13.38 -6.12
C ASP A 116 13.25 -13.35 -4.59
N ILE A 117 12.68 -12.32 -3.96
CA ILE A 117 12.72 -12.16 -2.51
C ILE A 117 12.02 -13.32 -1.81
N ILE A 118 10.82 -13.71 -2.27
CA ILE A 118 10.05 -14.79 -1.63
C ILE A 118 10.76 -16.14 -1.75
N ASN A 119 11.36 -16.42 -2.91
CA ASN A 119 12.04 -17.68 -3.15
C ASN A 119 13.40 -17.75 -2.44
N ASN A 120 14.09 -16.63 -2.29
CA ASN A 120 15.46 -16.54 -1.79
C ASN A 120 15.58 -15.83 -0.44
N ILE A 121 14.48 -15.57 0.25
CA ILE A 121 14.48 -14.78 1.50
C ILE A 121 15.47 -15.31 2.54
N ARG A 122 15.63 -16.64 2.62
CA ARG A 122 16.54 -17.28 3.57
C ARG A 122 18.00 -16.92 3.32
N THR A 123 18.38 -16.61 2.08
CA THR A 123 19.76 -16.21 1.74
C THR A 123 20.12 -14.80 2.22
N TYR A 124 19.08 -13.98 2.49
CA TYR A 124 19.24 -12.60 2.99
C TYR A 124 19.15 -12.48 4.50
N LEU A 125 18.86 -13.57 5.19
CA LEU A 125 18.65 -13.58 6.65
C LEU A 125 19.85 -14.18 7.37
N PRO A 126 20.08 -13.80 8.64
CA PRO A 126 21.11 -14.41 9.46
C PRO A 126 20.93 -15.92 9.57
N GLU A 127 22.05 -16.65 9.66
CA GLU A 127 22.03 -18.09 9.87
C GLU A 127 21.23 -18.45 11.13
N GLY A 128 20.36 -19.44 11.04
CA GLY A 128 19.51 -19.89 12.14
C GLY A 128 18.25 -19.03 12.38
N TYR A 129 18.02 -17.99 11.60
CA TYR A 129 16.76 -17.23 11.70
C TYR A 129 15.57 -18.10 11.23
N VAL A 130 14.57 -18.21 12.10
CA VAL A 130 13.34 -18.96 11.82
C VAL A 130 12.15 -18.05 12.03
N ASP A 131 11.36 -17.88 10.98
CA ASP A 131 10.09 -17.17 11.02
C ASP A 131 9.01 -18.03 10.35
N PRO A 132 8.00 -18.47 11.12
CA PRO A 132 6.94 -19.33 10.60
C PRO A 132 6.07 -18.63 9.53
N PHE A 133 6.11 -17.29 9.44
CA PHE A 133 5.36 -16.53 8.45
C PHE A 133 6.09 -16.38 7.11
N MET A 134 7.31 -16.90 6.96
CA MET A 134 8.09 -16.84 5.72
C MET A 134 7.90 -18.07 4.81
N ALA A 135 6.72 -18.66 4.78
CA ALA A 135 6.43 -19.71 3.83
C ALA A 135 6.49 -19.18 2.38
N PRO A 136 7.13 -19.91 1.44
CA PRO A 136 7.11 -19.56 0.03
C PRO A 136 5.68 -19.50 -0.51
N VAL A 137 5.39 -18.51 -1.34
CA VAL A 137 4.07 -18.32 -1.96
C VAL A 137 4.29 -18.08 -3.45
N THR A 138 3.46 -18.67 -4.30
CA THR A 138 3.49 -18.44 -5.76
C THR A 138 2.46 -17.40 -6.17
N PHE A 139 2.64 -16.75 -7.33
CA PHE A 139 1.65 -15.80 -7.85
C PHE A 139 0.29 -16.47 -8.07
N SER A 140 0.26 -17.70 -8.56
CA SER A 140 -0.99 -18.45 -8.75
C SER A 140 -1.76 -18.68 -7.44
N ALA A 141 -1.06 -18.81 -6.32
CA ALA A 141 -1.69 -18.89 -5.00
C ALA A 141 -2.19 -17.52 -4.51
N VAL A 142 -1.53 -16.42 -4.90
CA VAL A 142 -1.93 -15.05 -4.54
C VAL A 142 -3.14 -14.56 -5.33
N LEU A 143 -3.26 -14.96 -6.58
CA LEU A 143 -4.27 -14.49 -7.53
C LEU A 143 -5.71 -14.52 -6.98
N PRO A 144 -6.21 -15.61 -6.36
CA PRO A 144 -7.55 -15.66 -5.78
C PRO A 144 -7.78 -14.70 -4.60
N HIS A 145 -6.70 -14.21 -3.98
CA HIS A 145 -6.77 -13.33 -2.81
C HIS A 145 -6.67 -11.85 -3.14
N ILE A 146 -6.46 -11.48 -4.42
CA ILE A 146 -6.33 -10.07 -4.81
C ILE A 146 -7.61 -9.29 -4.50
N THR A 147 -8.78 -9.85 -4.81
CA THR A 147 -10.07 -9.21 -4.54
C THR A 147 -10.26 -8.93 -3.05
N SER A 148 -10.05 -9.93 -2.19
CA SER A 148 -10.16 -9.73 -0.75
C SER A 148 -9.09 -8.79 -0.20
N ALA A 149 -7.90 -8.78 -0.78
CA ALA A 149 -6.82 -7.89 -0.37
C ALA A 149 -7.13 -6.42 -0.65
N ILE A 150 -7.84 -6.12 -1.74
CA ILE A 150 -8.25 -4.75 -2.10
C ILE A 150 -9.43 -4.28 -1.27
N GLU A 151 -10.35 -5.18 -0.97
CA GLU A 151 -11.58 -4.87 -0.25
C GLU A 151 -11.29 -4.21 1.10
N GLY A 152 -11.93 -3.06 1.34
CA GLY A 152 -11.82 -2.32 2.59
C GLY A 152 -10.50 -1.56 2.77
N ILE A 153 -9.72 -1.30 1.70
CA ILE A 153 -8.59 -0.40 1.80
C ILE A 153 -9.07 1.04 1.91
N ASP A 154 -8.73 1.69 3.03
CA ASP A 154 -8.97 3.11 3.25
C ASP A 154 -7.78 3.95 2.80
N VAL A 155 -8.04 5.04 2.08
CA VAL A 155 -7.02 6.03 1.70
C VAL A 155 -7.21 7.30 2.53
N LEU A 156 -6.26 7.60 3.40
CA LEU A 156 -6.39 8.67 4.39
C LEU A 156 -5.29 9.73 4.26
N ALA A 157 -5.69 11.00 4.14
CA ALA A 157 -4.77 12.12 4.34
C ALA A 157 -4.62 12.42 5.83
N VAL A 158 -3.44 12.14 6.39
CA VAL A 158 -3.14 12.34 7.82
C VAL A 158 -2.51 13.71 8.04
N ASN A 159 -3.33 14.71 8.35
CA ASN A 159 -2.92 16.09 8.55
C ASN A 159 -3.74 16.80 9.65
N SER A 160 -3.44 18.08 9.90
CA SER A 160 -4.12 18.85 10.95
C SER A 160 -5.54 19.25 10.63
N SER A 161 -5.93 19.31 9.36
CA SER A 161 -7.28 19.65 8.93
C SER A 161 -8.21 18.44 8.95
N ASN A 162 -7.65 17.24 8.89
CA ASN A 162 -8.42 16.01 8.92
C ASN A 162 -8.53 15.49 10.35
N LYS A 163 -9.75 15.51 10.91
CA LYS A 163 -10.02 15.02 12.26
C LYS A 163 -10.05 13.49 12.37
N GLN A 164 -10.05 12.78 11.24
CA GLN A 164 -9.94 11.33 11.24
C GLN A 164 -8.59 10.93 11.83
N LYS A 165 -8.67 10.34 13.02
CA LYS A 165 -7.50 9.69 13.63
C LYS A 165 -7.45 8.27 13.10
N LEU A 166 -6.31 7.88 12.55
CA LEU A 166 -6.06 6.47 12.30
C LEU A 166 -6.04 5.75 13.65
N GLN A 167 -7.05 4.96 13.91
CA GLN A 167 -7.17 4.17 15.12
C GLN A 167 -7.22 2.70 14.74
N TYR A 168 -6.28 1.94 15.25
CA TYR A 168 -6.28 0.49 15.08
C TYR A 168 -7.15 -0.13 16.16
N PRO A 169 -8.18 -0.91 15.79
CA PRO A 169 -9.01 -1.59 16.78
C PRO A 169 -8.18 -2.64 17.52
N ASP A 170 -8.22 -2.58 18.85
CA ASP A 170 -7.58 -3.54 19.74
C ASP A 170 -8.58 -4.56 20.34
N SER A 171 -9.89 -4.43 20.01
CA SER A 171 -10.93 -5.32 20.49
C SER A 171 -10.93 -6.67 19.76
N PHE A 172 -11.07 -7.76 20.50
CA PHE A 172 -11.18 -9.09 19.90
C PHE A 172 -12.65 -9.46 19.63
N PRO A 173 -13.02 -10.03 18.47
CA PRO A 173 -12.17 -10.30 17.32
C PRO A 173 -11.70 -9.03 16.61
N VAL A 174 -10.42 -8.98 16.26
CA VAL A 174 -9.84 -7.81 15.60
C VAL A 174 -10.32 -7.75 14.15
N THR A 175 -11.01 -6.68 13.78
CA THR A 175 -11.28 -6.38 12.37
C THR A 175 -10.00 -5.84 11.74
N PRO A 176 -9.42 -6.51 10.73
CA PRO A 176 -8.22 -6.04 10.06
C PRO A 176 -8.45 -4.65 9.45
N LEU A 177 -7.54 -3.73 9.71
CA LEU A 177 -7.52 -2.42 9.06
C LEU A 177 -6.51 -2.47 7.92
N LYS A 178 -6.95 -2.11 6.70
CA LYS A 178 -6.10 -1.93 5.53
C LYS A 178 -6.10 -0.44 5.20
N VAL A 179 -4.93 0.21 5.25
CA VAL A 179 -4.88 1.66 5.09
C VAL A 179 -3.67 2.12 4.29
N ILE A 180 -3.92 3.07 3.40
CA ILE A 180 -2.88 3.86 2.73
C ILE A 180 -2.93 5.26 3.35
N ALA A 181 -1.97 5.55 4.22
CA ALA A 181 -1.87 6.82 4.93
C ALA A 181 -0.93 7.77 4.18
N ILE A 182 -1.43 8.95 3.83
CA ILE A 182 -0.67 9.98 3.13
C ILE A 182 -0.48 11.18 4.05
N GLY A 183 0.78 11.60 4.26
CA GLY A 183 1.03 12.73 5.12
C GLY A 183 2.44 13.31 5.00
N GLY A 184 2.73 14.25 5.88
CA GLY A 184 4.01 14.92 5.95
C GLY A 184 4.63 14.77 7.35
N ASN A 185 5.29 15.82 7.84
CA ASN A 185 6.04 15.82 9.10
C ASN A 185 5.26 15.34 10.34
N ARG A 186 3.94 15.27 10.27
CA ARG A 186 3.12 14.76 11.37
C ARG A 186 3.25 13.25 11.53
N LEU A 187 3.47 12.53 10.42
CA LEU A 187 3.65 11.08 10.44
C LEU A 187 5.00 10.67 11.04
N SER A 188 5.99 11.57 11.01
CA SER A 188 7.32 11.31 11.59
C SER A 188 7.41 11.57 13.09
N ARG A 189 6.33 12.06 13.73
CA ARG A 189 6.33 12.44 15.14
C ARG A 189 5.23 11.74 15.93
N GLY A 190 5.58 10.62 16.58
CA GLY A 190 4.71 9.97 17.55
C GLY A 190 3.46 9.32 16.96
N PHE A 191 3.51 8.89 15.71
CA PHE A 191 2.44 8.15 15.06
C PHE A 191 2.83 6.68 14.94
N THR A 192 2.14 5.82 15.65
CA THR A 192 2.38 4.38 15.57
C THR A 192 1.52 3.79 14.46
N MET A 193 2.15 3.15 13.47
CA MET A 193 1.47 2.39 12.44
C MET A 193 1.66 0.90 12.70
N LYS A 194 0.56 0.16 12.73
CA LYS A 194 0.57 -1.30 12.82
C LYS A 194 0.56 -1.90 11.41
N GLY A 195 1.27 -2.99 11.21
CA GLY A 195 1.29 -3.71 9.93
C GLY A 195 1.91 -2.90 8.77
N LEU A 196 2.98 -2.13 9.05
CA LEU A 196 3.74 -1.37 8.06
C LEU A 196 4.71 -2.29 7.32
#